data_4b47589a32b7eadb498daf3d07555415
#
_entry.id   4b47589a32b7eadb498daf3d07555415
#
_cell.length_a   1.000
_cell.length_b   1.000
_cell.length_c   1.000
_cell.angle_alpha   90.00
_cell.angle_beta   90.00
_cell.angle_gamma   90.00
#
_symmetry.space_group_name_H-M   'P 1'
#
loop_
_entity.id
_entity.type
_entity.pdbx_description
1 polymer ?
#
loop_
_entity_poly.entity_id
_entity_poly.type
_entity_poly.pdbx_seq_one_letter_code
_entity_poly.pdbx_strand_id
1 'polypeptide(L)'
;LTQLRSPRLGVTGGGGNQKGLDQICQAVEQQRKAYREAVYEEMQRVLAAYNRVQKVHLCYLHLPQKQKAVLEGLYIEKKMYKELEGPGLSETTIHRLRRQALKNIQDWYNAGRFEEQK
;
A
#
# COMPACT_ATOMS: atom_id res chain seq x y z
N LEU A 1 11.57 4.58 -14.58
CA LEU A 1 11.60 3.41 -15.31
C LEU A 1 12.46 3.49 -16.49
N THR A 2 13.69 3.41 -16.23
CA THR A 2 14.61 3.51 -17.31
C THR A 2 14.47 2.39 -18.28
N GLN A 3 13.82 1.36 -17.85
CA GLN A 3 13.68 0.30 -18.75
C GLN A 3 12.67 0.46 -19.78
N LEU A 4 12.01 1.55 -19.78
CA LEU A 4 11.02 1.76 -20.73
C LEU A 4 11.53 2.36 -21.97
N ARG A 5 12.75 2.35 -22.24
CA ARG A 5 13.22 2.91 -23.40
C ARG A 5 12.75 2.12 -24.54
N SER A 6 12.25 2.70 -25.53
CA SER A 6 11.91 2.05 -26.75
C SER A 6 13.13 1.40 -27.35
N PRO A 7 12.95 0.25 -27.84
CA PRO A 7 14.08 -0.36 -28.52
C PRO A 7 14.45 0.45 -29.73
N ARG A 8 15.69 0.59 -29.95
CA ARG A 8 16.11 1.33 -30.97
C ARG A 8 15.95 0.54 -32.12
N LEU A 9 15.18 0.79 -32.99
CA LEU A 9 15.08 0.14 -34.15
C LEU A 9 16.06 0.51 -35.06
N GLY A 10 17.04 0.76 -34.78
CA GLY A 10 17.97 1.13 -35.65
C GLY A 10 18.14 0.42 -36.76
N VAL A 11 18.26 0.67 -37.48
CA VAL A 11 18.55 0.09 -38.43
C VAL A 11 18.75 -0.65 -39.26
N THR A 12 18.83 -0.93 -39.75
CA THR A 12 19.07 -1.81 -40.47
C THR A 12 19.20 -1.77 -41.64
N GLY A 13 19.65 -1.53 -42.16
CA GLY A 13 19.91 -1.39 -43.33
C GLY A 13 19.51 -2.45 -44.04
N GLY A 14 19.41 -2.90 -44.39
CA GLY A 14 19.17 -3.84 -45.08
C GLY A 14 18.26 -4.33 -45.62
N GLY A 15 18.10 -4.24 -46.06
CA GLY A 15 17.43 -4.78 -46.71
C GLY A 15 16.34 -5.52 -46.85
N GLY A 16 15.57 -5.33 -46.97
CA GLY A 16 14.56 -5.93 -47.42
C GLY A 16 14.21 -7.20 -46.82
N ASN A 17 14.71 -7.49 -45.84
CA ASN A 17 14.40 -8.76 -45.28
C ASN A 17 13.15 -8.67 -44.48
N GLN A 18 12.05 -9.03 -45.05
CA GLN A 18 10.82 -8.98 -44.36
C GLN A 18 10.79 -9.83 -43.14
N LYS A 19 11.45 -10.94 -43.15
CA LYS A 19 11.52 -11.79 -42.00
C LYS A 19 12.18 -11.09 -40.83
N GLY A 20 13.22 -10.33 -41.08
CA GLY A 20 13.88 -9.61 -40.05
C GLY A 20 12.98 -8.54 -39.44
N LEU A 21 12.24 -7.87 -40.28
CA LEU A 21 11.32 -6.85 -39.80
C LEU A 21 10.21 -7.47 -38.98
N ASP A 22 9.68 -8.60 -39.42
CA ASP A 22 8.66 -9.26 -38.65
C ASP A 22 9.16 -9.67 -37.29
N GLN A 23 10.39 -10.16 -37.25
CA GLN A 23 10.97 -10.53 -35.95
C GLN A 23 11.14 -9.35 -35.02
N ILE A 24 11.55 -8.24 -35.57
CA ILE A 24 11.71 -7.04 -34.78
C ILE A 24 10.35 -6.57 -34.24
N CYS A 25 9.34 -6.60 -35.09
CA CYS A 25 8.02 -6.21 -34.70
C CYS A 25 7.47 -7.10 -33.59
N GLN A 26 7.73 -8.39 -33.70
CA GLN A 26 7.29 -9.33 -32.68
C GLN A 26 8.01 -9.09 -31.39
N ALA A 27 9.30 -8.77 -31.43
CA ALA A 27 10.05 -8.51 -30.23
C ALA A 27 9.53 -7.26 -29.54
N VAL A 28 9.22 -6.23 -30.31
CA VAL A 28 8.67 -5.00 -29.74
C VAL A 28 7.33 -5.25 -29.10
N GLU A 29 6.48 -6.02 -29.77
CA GLU A 29 5.17 -6.35 -29.23
C GLU A 29 5.28 -7.13 -27.93
N GLN A 30 6.19 -8.08 -27.89
CA GLN A 30 6.38 -8.87 -26.70
C GLN A 30 6.90 -8.02 -25.55
N GLN A 31 7.78 -7.08 -25.86
CA GLN A 31 8.28 -6.18 -24.85
C GLN A 31 7.18 -5.29 -24.30
N ARG A 32 6.34 -4.78 -25.18
CA ARG A 32 5.23 -3.96 -24.74
C ARG A 32 4.25 -4.72 -23.87
N LYS A 33 3.99 -5.97 -24.25
CA LYS A 33 3.09 -6.79 -23.48
C LYS A 33 3.66 -7.08 -22.11
N ALA A 34 4.94 -7.42 -22.04
CA ALA A 34 5.58 -7.69 -20.76
C ALA A 34 5.58 -6.45 -19.87
N TYR A 35 5.80 -5.29 -20.46
CA TYR A 35 5.77 -4.06 -19.69
C TYR A 35 4.37 -3.80 -19.15
N ARG A 36 3.35 -3.95 -19.97
CA ARG A 36 1.97 -3.73 -19.52
C ARG A 36 1.61 -4.67 -18.39
N GLU A 37 2.06 -5.92 -18.47
CA GLU A 37 1.77 -6.89 -17.43
C GLU A 37 2.48 -6.52 -16.13
N ALA A 38 3.72 -6.06 -16.24
CA ALA A 38 4.46 -5.68 -15.04
C ALA A 38 3.82 -4.47 -14.36
N VAL A 39 3.38 -3.51 -15.15
CA VAL A 39 2.71 -2.34 -14.61
C VAL A 39 1.41 -2.73 -13.94
N TYR A 40 0.65 -3.61 -14.59
CA TYR A 40 -0.61 -4.06 -14.05
C TYR A 40 -0.42 -4.77 -12.72
N GLU A 41 0.59 -5.63 -12.64
CA GLU A 41 0.87 -6.32 -11.38
C GLU A 41 1.25 -5.37 -10.28
N GLU A 42 2.04 -4.36 -10.62
CA GLU A 42 2.41 -3.37 -9.63
C GLU A 42 1.21 -2.59 -9.15
N MET A 43 0.32 -2.23 -10.06
CA MET A 43 -0.90 -1.54 -9.68
C MET A 43 -1.76 -2.39 -8.76
N GLN A 44 -1.83 -3.68 -9.01
CA GLN A 44 -2.60 -4.57 -8.16
C GLN A 44 -2.00 -4.62 -6.74
N ARG A 45 -0.67 -4.63 -6.64
CA ARG A 45 -0.03 -4.62 -5.33
C ARG A 45 -0.31 -3.34 -4.58
N VAL A 46 -0.24 -2.21 -5.28
CA VAL A 46 -0.52 -0.92 -4.64
C VAL A 46 -1.96 -0.85 -4.18
N LEU A 47 -2.87 -1.33 -5.01
CA LEU A 47 -4.27 -1.31 -4.66
C LEU A 47 -4.56 -2.18 -3.45
N ALA A 48 -3.93 -3.35 -3.40
CA ALA A 48 -4.13 -4.23 -2.25
C ALA A 48 -3.61 -3.59 -0.98
N ALA A 49 -2.46 -2.93 -1.06
CA ALA A 49 -1.92 -2.23 0.11
C ALA A 49 -2.83 -1.10 0.54
N TYR A 50 -3.34 -0.35 -0.44
CA TYR A 50 -4.27 0.74 -0.14
C TYR A 50 -5.52 0.21 0.57
N ASN A 51 -6.06 -0.89 0.08
CA ASN A 51 -7.26 -1.47 0.68
C ASN A 51 -7.00 -1.91 2.11
N ARG A 52 -5.82 -2.47 2.38
CA ARG A 52 -5.49 -2.87 3.75
C ARG A 52 -5.41 -1.66 4.67
N VAL A 53 -4.80 -0.58 4.19
CA VAL A 53 -4.71 0.64 4.98
C VAL A 53 -6.11 1.20 5.25
N GLN A 54 -6.97 1.17 4.24
CA GLN A 54 -8.34 1.66 4.42
C GLN A 54 -9.08 0.86 5.47
N LYS A 55 -8.92 -0.45 5.47
CA LYS A 55 -9.59 -1.28 6.47
C LYS A 55 -9.08 -0.97 7.87
N VAL A 56 -7.78 -0.81 8.02
CA VAL A 56 -7.21 -0.45 9.32
C VAL A 56 -7.75 0.91 9.75
N HIS A 57 -7.82 1.85 8.82
CA HIS A 57 -8.31 3.18 9.14
C HIS A 57 -9.76 3.16 9.61
N LEU A 58 -10.59 2.35 8.96
CA LEU A 58 -11.98 2.22 9.39
C LEU A 58 -12.06 1.65 10.79
N CYS A 59 -11.24 0.66 11.10
CA CYS A 59 -11.22 0.12 12.45
C CYS A 59 -10.79 1.20 13.45
N TYR A 60 -9.75 1.95 13.09
CA TYR A 60 -9.27 3.01 13.96
C TYR A 60 -10.38 4.05 14.24
N LEU A 61 -11.14 4.40 13.22
CA LEU A 61 -12.18 5.41 13.40
C LEU A 61 -13.28 4.96 14.37
N HIS A 62 -13.43 3.65 14.52
CA HIS A 62 -14.47 3.14 15.44
C HIS A 62 -13.97 2.88 16.84
N LEU A 63 -12.71 3.18 17.12
CA LEU A 63 -12.20 2.99 18.46
C LEU A 63 -12.83 4.00 19.43
N PRO A 64 -12.95 3.61 20.72
CA PRO A 64 -13.34 4.59 21.72
C PRO A 64 -12.38 5.78 21.72
N GLN A 65 -12.90 6.94 22.08
CA GLN A 65 -12.13 8.17 21.98
C GLN A 65 -10.80 8.10 22.74
N LYS A 66 -10.79 7.50 23.91
CA LYS A 66 -9.57 7.44 24.70
C LYS A 66 -8.51 6.58 24.02
N GLN A 67 -8.92 5.47 23.44
CA GLN A 67 -8.00 4.61 22.72
C GLN A 67 -7.47 5.30 21.48
N LYS A 68 -8.35 5.99 20.78
CA LYS A 68 -7.96 6.70 19.57
C LYS A 68 -6.94 7.79 19.90
N ALA A 69 -7.19 8.54 20.98
CA ALA A 69 -6.29 9.61 21.36
C ALA A 69 -4.90 9.10 21.72
N VAL A 70 -4.84 7.94 22.37
CA VAL A 70 -3.55 7.35 22.72
C VAL A 70 -2.79 6.96 21.48
N LEU A 71 -3.46 6.33 20.52
CA LEU A 71 -2.78 5.92 19.29
C LEU A 71 -2.33 7.14 18.49
N GLU A 72 -3.15 8.18 18.44
CA GLU A 72 -2.76 9.39 17.75
C GLU A 72 -1.52 10.01 18.38
N GLY A 73 -1.53 10.09 19.71
CA GLY A 73 -0.39 10.67 20.40
C GLY A 73 0.88 9.89 20.16
N LEU A 74 0.81 8.58 20.27
CA LEU A 74 2.02 7.78 20.18
C LEU A 74 2.52 7.63 18.75
N TYR A 75 1.63 7.43 17.79
CA TYR A 75 2.05 7.05 16.45
C TYR A 75 1.97 8.15 15.42
N ILE A 76 1.05 9.07 15.58
CA ILE A 76 0.92 10.15 14.62
C ILE A 76 1.70 11.36 15.07
N GLU A 77 1.51 11.76 16.32
CA GLU A 77 2.23 12.90 16.86
C GLU A 77 3.60 12.51 17.41
N LYS A 78 3.83 11.21 17.53
CA LYS A 78 5.11 10.68 17.98
C LYS A 78 5.52 11.21 19.33
N LYS A 79 4.57 11.33 20.23
CA LYS A 79 4.84 11.75 21.59
C LYS A 79 5.35 10.60 22.42
N MET A 80 6.09 10.93 23.45
CA MET A 80 6.53 9.93 24.40
C MET A 80 5.42 9.68 25.42
N TYR A 81 5.50 8.54 26.09
CA TYR A 81 4.48 8.22 27.08
C TYR A 81 4.35 9.30 28.14
N LYS A 82 5.46 9.88 28.53
CA LYS A 82 5.42 10.93 29.54
C LYS A 82 4.64 12.15 29.08
N GLU A 83 4.72 12.45 27.80
CA GLU A 83 4.01 13.61 27.27
C GLU A 83 2.51 13.40 27.24
N LEU A 84 2.09 12.14 27.22
CA LEU A 84 0.67 11.84 27.21
C LEU A 84 0.08 11.76 28.61
N GLU A 85 0.92 11.64 29.62
CA GLU A 85 0.44 11.53 30.98
C GLU A 85 -0.27 12.81 31.38
N GLY A 86 -1.29 12.65 32.19
CA GLY A 86 -2.05 13.78 32.67
C GLY A 86 -3.06 13.31 33.70
N PRO A 87 -3.97 14.19 34.10
CA PRO A 87 -4.96 13.81 35.08
C PRO A 87 -5.77 12.63 34.60
N GLY A 88 -5.73 11.56 35.36
CA GLY A 88 -6.46 10.35 34.97
C GLY A 88 -5.77 9.49 33.95
N LEU A 89 -4.56 9.88 33.51
CA LEU A 89 -3.84 9.09 32.54
C LEU A 89 -2.43 8.81 33.04
N SER A 90 -2.27 7.73 33.75
CA SER A 90 -0.93 7.30 34.14
C SER A 90 -0.30 6.50 33.02
N GLU A 91 0.98 6.28 33.11
CA GLU A 91 1.68 5.51 32.10
C GLU A 91 1.10 4.11 31.98
N THR A 92 0.74 3.51 33.09
CA THR A 92 0.13 2.18 33.06
C THR A 92 -1.19 2.19 32.29
N THR A 93 -1.98 3.22 32.51
CA THR A 93 -3.25 3.34 31.79
C THR A 93 -3.02 3.54 30.31
N ILE A 94 -2.02 4.32 29.94
CA ILE A 94 -1.71 4.55 28.53
C ILE A 94 -1.30 3.23 27.87
N HIS A 95 -0.46 2.45 28.52
CA HIS A 95 -0.06 1.16 27.99
C HIS A 95 -1.27 0.25 27.82
N ARG A 96 -2.17 0.25 28.79
CA ARG A 96 -3.35 -0.58 28.71
C ARG A 96 -4.25 -0.15 27.55
N LEU A 97 -4.47 1.13 27.40
CA LEU A 97 -5.30 1.65 26.32
C LEU A 97 -4.69 1.33 24.97
N ARG A 98 -3.37 1.45 24.87
CA ARG A 98 -2.71 1.10 23.62
C ARG A 98 -2.91 -0.36 23.26
N ARG A 99 -2.72 -1.25 24.22
CA ARG A 99 -2.91 -2.67 23.97
C ARG A 99 -4.35 -2.99 23.58
N GLN A 100 -5.29 -2.36 24.27
CA GLN A 100 -6.70 -2.58 23.95
C GLN A 100 -7.03 -2.08 22.56
N ALA A 101 -6.50 -0.92 22.20
CA ALA A 101 -6.77 -0.35 20.88
C ALA A 101 -6.21 -1.24 19.77
N LEU A 102 -4.98 -1.68 19.93
CA LEU A 102 -4.37 -2.52 18.90
C LEU A 102 -5.07 -3.86 18.78
N LYS A 103 -5.49 -4.41 19.91
CA LYS A 103 -6.22 -5.66 19.87
C LYS A 103 -7.57 -5.49 19.21
N ASN A 104 -8.27 -4.40 19.51
CA ASN A 104 -9.54 -4.14 18.87
C ASN A 104 -9.39 -4.01 17.36
N ILE A 105 -8.38 -3.28 16.91
CA ILE A 105 -8.15 -3.13 15.49
C ILE A 105 -7.87 -4.49 14.86
N GLN A 106 -7.03 -5.29 15.51
CA GLN A 106 -6.69 -6.58 14.96
C GLN A 106 -7.92 -7.49 14.86
N ASP A 107 -8.72 -7.53 15.93
CA ASP A 107 -9.90 -8.38 15.95
C ASP A 107 -10.91 -7.93 14.90
N TRP A 108 -11.15 -6.63 14.81
CA TRP A 108 -12.12 -6.13 13.86
C TRP A 108 -11.65 -6.29 12.42
N TYR A 109 -10.37 -6.10 12.20
CA TYR A 109 -9.81 -6.27 10.87
C TYR A 109 -9.95 -7.73 10.43
N ASN A 110 -9.61 -8.65 11.32
CA ASN A 110 -9.68 -10.07 10.99
C ASN A 110 -11.10 -10.54 10.77
N ALA A 111 -12.04 -9.93 11.47
CA ALA A 111 -13.44 -10.27 11.31
C ALA A 111 -14.10 -9.58 10.12
N GLY A 112 -13.41 -8.68 9.47
CA GLY A 112 -13.99 -7.92 8.38
C GLY A 112 -15.10 -7.02 8.82
N ARG A 113 -15.02 -6.50 10.04
CA ARG A 113 -16.18 -5.89 10.65
C ARG A 113 -16.59 -4.55 10.05
N PHE A 114 -15.62 -3.76 9.65
CA PHE A 114 -15.93 -2.44 9.13
C PHE A 114 -15.56 -2.32 7.66
N GLU A 115 -15.69 -3.42 6.94
CA GLU A 115 -15.41 -3.36 5.52
C GLU A 115 -16.45 -2.52 4.83
N GLU A 116 -16.01 -1.86 3.75
CA GLU A 116 -16.88 -0.99 3.09
C GLU A 116 -18.03 -1.72 2.47
N GLN A 117 -19.20 -1.17 2.62
CA GLN A 117 -20.37 -1.77 2.06
C GLN A 117 -20.75 -1.01 0.84
N LYS A 118 -21.13 -1.68 -0.16
CA LYS A 118 -21.55 -0.96 -1.36
C LYS A 118 -22.97 -0.61 -1.34
#